data_45471e239c4cda1b4903232c1007a5f6
#
_entry.id   45471e239c4cda1b4903232c1007a5f6
#
_cell.length_a   1.000
_cell.length_b   1.000
_cell.length_c   1.000
_cell.angle_alpha   90.00
_cell.angle_beta   90.00
_cell.angle_gamma   90.00
#
_symmetry.space_group_name_H-M   'P 1'
#
loop_
_entity.id
_entity.type
_entity.pdbx_description
1 polymer ?
#
loop_
_entity_poly.entity_id
_entity_poly.type
_entity_poly.pdbx_seq_one_letter_code
_entity_poly.pdbx_strand_id
1 'polypeptide(L)'
;ILKKHLLLACVLSFSLTANALEDIPDIKYEKFTLPNGLRVLVHEDHKIPIVAVNVWYHVGSKDEEAGKTGFAHLFEHLMFNGTENYNDEYFGPFQQVGATDMNGTTNNDRTNYFENVPTPALDLALWMESDRMGHLLGVIDQDKLDNQTGVVQNEKRQGENRPYGKVFLQAAKATFPEGHPYSWTTIGSMEDLSAATLDDVKKWFKTYYGPNNAVIALAGDIDLETAKKLVSKYFGDIPAGPSPIKKKKWVAKRSGQKREIMYDRVPNTRIYKTWNTAEIGTQDHAQLELIASLLSDGKNSYLYQKLVYQEQLATSVEAFYYGREIAGQFWIYADLAKGRSLEELEHGINQVVQNFIKRGPNSKRLQNAKTSLQAAWIKGLQRVGGFGGKSDILANGEVYLGNPHAYKNLLETILNATAMELRNTAATWLSDGEYVLTVMPEDQSSLVETKVDRTQLPYPEDFPQLDLPDIQRATLSNGLEVVLAERHDVPMINLSLQMKNGHATDPGDQSGLASFSMSMLTEGTKKYDALKL
;
A
#
# COMPACT_ATOMS: atom_id res chain seq x y z
N ILE A 1 80.67 -4.65 15.41
CA ILE A 1 79.98 -3.48 14.80
C ILE A 1 78.95 -4.06 13.83
N LEU A 2 77.87 -4.58 14.33
CA LEU A 2 76.68 -4.94 13.53
C LEU A 2 75.53 -5.24 14.49
N LYS A 3 74.90 -4.22 15.02
CA LYS A 3 73.63 -4.29 15.73
C LYS A 3 73.02 -2.90 15.70
N LYS A 4 72.02 -2.68 14.88
CA LYS A 4 71.02 -1.61 14.97
C LYS A 4 70.46 -1.36 13.56
N HIS A 5 69.43 -2.10 13.17
CA HIS A 5 68.44 -1.73 12.17
C HIS A 5 67.48 -2.90 12.00
N LEU A 6 66.76 -3.24 13.09
CA LEU A 6 65.60 -4.15 13.00
C LEU A 6 64.60 -3.75 14.08
N LEU A 7 64.02 -2.56 13.95
CA LEU A 7 62.91 -2.13 14.77
C LEU A 7 62.33 -0.85 14.14
N LEU A 8 61.57 -1.03 13.04
CA LEU A 8 60.57 -0.01 12.61
C LEU A 8 59.84 -0.53 11.34
N ALA A 9 59.15 -1.66 11.47
CA ALA A 9 58.25 -2.14 10.43
C ALA A 9 57.07 -2.90 11.05
N CYS A 10 56.54 -2.40 12.14
CA CYS A 10 55.32 -2.93 12.76
C CYS A 10 54.57 -1.81 13.42
N VAL A 11 53.96 -0.93 12.70
CA VAL A 11 52.79 -0.11 13.11
C VAL A 11 52.39 0.74 11.91
N LEU A 12 51.58 0.17 11.02
CA LEU A 12 50.72 0.91 10.09
C LEU A 12 49.80 -0.08 9.39
N SER A 13 49.22 -1.01 10.18
CA SER A 13 47.99 -1.70 9.82
C SER A 13 46.86 -1.05 10.63
N PHE A 14 46.75 0.25 10.55
CA PHE A 14 45.57 0.94 11.07
C PHE A 14 44.46 0.79 10.02
N SER A 15 43.57 -0.18 10.24
CA SER A 15 42.14 0.01 10.31
C SER A 15 41.58 1.08 9.35
N LEU A 16 41.44 0.70 8.08
CA LEU A 16 40.38 1.24 7.23
C LEU A 16 39.07 0.46 7.52
N THR A 17 38.70 0.39 8.78
CA THR A 17 37.34 0.08 9.23
C THR A 17 36.78 1.35 9.81
N ALA A 18 36.61 2.34 9.00
CA ALA A 18 35.93 3.54 9.42
C ALA A 18 34.97 3.96 8.32
N ASN A 19 33.75 4.13 8.74
CA ASN A 19 32.81 5.10 8.23
C ASN A 19 31.97 4.71 7.02
N ALA A 20 31.30 3.54 7.09
CA ALA A 20 30.02 3.37 6.37
C ALA A 20 28.86 4.12 7.08
N LEU A 21 29.13 4.74 8.22
CA LEU A 21 28.14 5.47 9.03
C LEU A 21 28.05 6.97 8.68
N GLU A 22 28.94 7.50 7.84
CA GLU A 22 28.99 8.94 7.60
C GLU A 22 27.91 9.50 6.67
N ASP A 23 27.08 8.67 6.01
CA ASP A 23 26.19 9.13 4.96
C ASP A 23 24.74 8.62 5.05
N ILE A 24 24.10 8.61 6.24
CA ILE A 24 22.65 8.59 6.29
C ILE A 24 22.18 10.03 6.00
N PRO A 25 21.55 10.28 4.82
CA PRO A 25 21.15 11.64 4.48
C PRO A 25 20.18 12.20 5.53
N ASP A 26 20.43 13.42 5.92
CA ASP A 26 19.60 14.14 6.87
C ASP A 26 18.42 14.81 6.17
N ILE A 27 17.19 14.42 6.52
CA ILE A 27 16.00 15.19 6.16
C ILE A 27 15.88 16.32 7.18
N LYS A 28 16.49 17.47 6.87
CA LYS A 28 16.37 18.66 7.71
C LYS A 28 14.90 19.08 7.78
N TYR A 29 14.43 19.41 8.96
CA TYR A 29 13.08 19.90 9.16
C TYR A 29 13.03 20.92 10.30
N GLU A 30 12.04 21.79 10.23
CA GLU A 30 11.59 22.62 11.33
C GLU A 30 10.24 22.11 11.82
N LYS A 31 9.98 22.30 13.13
CA LYS A 31 8.73 21.84 13.77
C LYS A 31 8.12 22.95 14.59
N PHE A 32 6.80 23.12 14.45
CA PHE A 32 6.01 23.96 15.35
C PHE A 32 4.67 23.31 15.66
N THR A 33 3.97 23.82 16.66
CA THR A 33 2.66 23.33 17.07
C THR A 33 1.71 24.50 17.22
N LEU A 34 0.53 24.43 16.63
CA LEU A 34 -0.51 25.42 16.80
C LEU A 34 -1.15 25.32 18.20
N PRO A 35 -1.80 26.40 18.69
CA PRO A 35 -2.49 26.38 20.00
C PRO A 35 -3.55 25.27 20.14
N ASN A 36 -4.17 24.83 19.04
CA ASN A 36 -5.13 23.72 19.00
C ASN A 36 -4.49 22.33 19.00
N GLY A 37 -3.14 22.25 19.10
CA GLY A 37 -2.41 21.00 19.19
C GLY A 37 -1.96 20.41 17.84
N LEU A 38 -2.27 21.03 16.70
CA LEU A 38 -1.80 20.59 15.39
C LEU A 38 -0.28 20.71 15.30
N ARG A 39 0.39 19.61 15.04
CA ARG A 39 1.84 19.53 14.84
C ARG A 39 2.17 19.70 13.36
N VAL A 40 3.16 20.54 13.07
CA VAL A 40 3.55 20.84 11.70
C VAL A 40 5.05 20.61 11.54
N LEU A 41 5.41 19.88 10.49
CA LEU A 41 6.77 19.60 10.07
C LEU A 41 7.01 20.27 8.73
N VAL A 42 8.11 20.99 8.57
CA VAL A 42 8.48 21.72 7.36
C VAL A 42 9.86 21.29 6.91
N HIS A 43 9.96 20.73 5.72
CA HIS A 43 11.22 20.41 5.05
C HIS A 43 11.39 21.31 3.82
N GLU A 44 12.33 22.24 3.89
CA GLU A 44 12.65 23.17 2.81
C GLU A 44 13.51 22.50 1.72
N ASP A 45 13.04 22.46 0.49
CA ASP A 45 13.78 21.99 -0.69
C ASP A 45 13.35 22.78 -1.92
N HIS A 46 14.08 23.84 -2.27
CA HIS A 46 13.78 24.80 -3.34
C HIS A 46 14.25 24.37 -4.74
N LYS A 47 14.57 23.08 -4.94
CA LYS A 47 15.08 22.60 -6.23
C LYS A 47 14.01 22.58 -7.32
N ILE A 48 12.77 22.36 -6.96
CA ILE A 48 11.62 22.25 -7.86
C ILE A 48 10.46 23.03 -7.23
N PRO A 49 9.70 23.83 -8.02
CA PRO A 49 8.63 24.68 -7.50
C PRO A 49 7.34 23.87 -7.18
N ILE A 50 7.47 22.88 -6.32
CA ILE A 50 6.36 22.05 -5.82
C ILE A 50 6.44 21.94 -4.30
N VAL A 51 5.27 21.79 -3.67
CA VAL A 51 5.15 21.47 -2.25
C VAL A 51 4.32 20.20 -2.09
N ALA A 52 4.87 19.23 -1.38
CA ALA A 52 4.13 18.07 -0.91
C ALA A 52 3.40 18.44 0.39
N VAL A 53 2.11 18.24 0.42
CA VAL A 53 1.25 18.37 1.60
C VAL A 53 0.86 16.96 2.01
N ASN A 54 1.08 16.58 3.27
CA ASN A 54 0.72 15.26 3.78
C ASN A 54 0.13 15.40 5.19
N VAL A 55 -1.16 15.14 5.32
CA VAL A 55 -1.90 15.25 6.56
C VAL A 55 -2.15 13.86 7.13
N TRP A 56 -1.55 13.56 8.27
CA TRP A 56 -1.66 12.29 8.97
C TRP A 56 -2.57 12.41 10.18
N TYR A 57 -3.57 11.57 10.28
CA TYR A 57 -4.40 11.36 11.46
C TYR A 57 -3.99 10.07 12.15
N HIS A 58 -3.70 10.13 13.46
CA HIS A 58 -3.31 8.95 14.24
C HIS A 58 -4.54 8.12 14.60
N VAL A 59 -5.21 7.61 13.60
CA VAL A 59 -6.40 6.76 13.69
C VAL A 59 -6.41 5.77 12.53
N GLY A 60 -6.68 4.51 12.83
CA GLY A 60 -6.78 3.45 11.85
C GLY A 60 -7.71 2.33 12.33
N SER A 61 -7.67 1.17 11.68
CA SER A 61 -8.57 0.08 12.04
C SER A 61 -8.34 -0.49 13.45
N LYS A 62 -7.19 -0.22 14.09
CA LYS A 62 -6.94 -0.57 15.50
C LYS A 62 -7.87 0.15 16.49
N ASP A 63 -8.42 1.29 16.08
CA ASP A 63 -9.27 2.14 16.91
C ASP A 63 -10.75 1.80 16.79
N GLU A 64 -11.10 0.90 15.88
CA GLU A 64 -12.44 0.36 15.69
C GLU A 64 -12.89 -0.50 16.87
N GLU A 65 -14.19 -0.58 17.05
CA GLU A 65 -14.85 -1.45 18.03
C GLU A 65 -15.34 -2.74 17.33
N ALA A 66 -15.47 -3.82 18.08
CA ALA A 66 -16.09 -5.05 17.57
C ALA A 66 -17.52 -4.77 17.07
N GLY A 67 -17.87 -5.28 15.90
CA GLY A 67 -19.13 -4.99 15.21
C GLY A 67 -19.12 -3.70 14.39
N LYS A 68 -17.97 -3.02 14.29
CA LYS A 68 -17.77 -1.80 13.49
C LYS A 68 -16.44 -1.82 12.73
N THR A 69 -16.06 -2.98 12.23
CA THR A 69 -14.80 -3.14 11.47
C THR A 69 -14.94 -2.63 10.03
N GLY A 70 -13.87 -2.04 9.51
CA GLY A 70 -13.86 -1.39 8.18
C GLY A 70 -14.25 0.10 8.23
N PHE A 71 -14.59 0.61 9.42
CA PHE A 71 -15.10 1.95 9.57
C PHE A 71 -14.04 3.02 9.32
N ALA A 72 -12.79 2.78 9.72
CA ALA A 72 -11.68 3.69 9.45
C ALA A 72 -11.46 3.90 7.94
N HIS A 73 -11.54 2.84 7.16
CA HIS A 73 -11.41 2.89 5.70
C HIS A 73 -12.64 3.51 5.03
N LEU A 74 -13.85 3.16 5.46
CA LEU A 74 -15.08 3.81 5.00
C LEU A 74 -15.01 5.33 5.25
N PHE A 75 -14.48 5.73 6.39
CA PHE A 75 -14.33 7.14 6.71
C PHE A 75 -13.31 7.85 5.82
N GLU A 76 -12.20 7.18 5.44
CA GLU A 76 -11.27 7.70 4.43
C GLU A 76 -12.03 8.09 3.15
N HIS A 77 -12.91 7.20 2.65
CA HIS A 77 -13.72 7.46 1.46
C HIS A 77 -14.66 8.66 1.65
N LEU A 78 -15.32 8.76 2.80
CA LEU A 78 -16.21 9.89 3.10
C LEU A 78 -15.48 11.23 3.06
N MET A 79 -14.21 11.26 3.41
CA MET A 79 -13.38 12.47 3.39
C MET A 79 -13.12 13.02 1.98
N PHE A 80 -13.43 12.29 0.93
CA PHE A 80 -13.35 12.75 -0.48
C PHE A 80 -14.68 13.21 -1.06
N ASN A 81 -15.76 13.16 -0.28
CA ASN A 81 -17.12 13.44 -0.76
C ASN A 81 -17.59 14.90 -0.54
N GLY A 82 -16.64 15.83 -0.57
CA GLY A 82 -16.91 17.25 -0.38
C GLY A 82 -16.89 17.71 1.08
N THR A 83 -16.94 19.02 1.27
CA THR A 83 -16.91 19.71 2.55
C THR A 83 -18.03 20.77 2.60
N GLU A 84 -18.25 21.42 3.73
CA GLU A 84 -19.32 22.41 3.89
C GLU A 84 -19.14 23.62 2.95
N ASN A 85 -17.90 23.99 2.64
CA ASN A 85 -17.61 25.14 1.77
C ASN A 85 -17.25 24.74 0.32
N TYR A 86 -16.99 23.44 0.08
CA TYR A 86 -16.78 22.86 -1.24
C TYR A 86 -17.43 21.48 -1.34
N ASN A 87 -18.73 21.44 -1.59
CA ASN A 87 -19.51 20.21 -1.63
C ASN A 87 -19.56 19.60 -3.04
N ASP A 88 -18.41 19.27 -3.60
CA ASP A 88 -18.23 18.65 -4.91
C ASP A 88 -17.07 17.62 -4.85
N GLU A 89 -16.70 17.06 -6.00
CA GLU A 89 -15.60 16.11 -6.14
C GLU A 89 -14.29 16.72 -5.66
N TYR A 90 -13.66 16.09 -4.65
CA TYR A 90 -12.56 16.67 -3.90
C TYR A 90 -11.30 16.91 -4.73
N PHE A 91 -11.01 16.05 -5.71
CA PHE A 91 -9.81 16.17 -6.55
C PHE A 91 -9.92 17.21 -7.68
N GLY A 92 -11.13 17.66 -7.98
CA GLY A 92 -11.37 18.61 -9.09
C GLY A 92 -10.48 19.87 -9.02
N PRO A 93 -10.47 20.64 -7.93
CA PRO A 93 -9.61 21.82 -7.78
C PRO A 93 -8.12 21.50 -7.88
N PHE A 94 -7.68 20.37 -7.35
CA PHE A 94 -6.29 19.92 -7.42
C PHE A 94 -5.85 19.58 -8.84
N GLN A 95 -6.71 18.91 -9.61
CA GLN A 95 -6.44 18.60 -11.03
C GLN A 95 -6.31 19.88 -11.86
N GLN A 96 -7.14 20.88 -11.60
CA GLN A 96 -7.11 22.17 -12.31
C GLN A 96 -5.79 22.93 -12.12
N VAL A 97 -5.13 22.78 -10.97
CA VAL A 97 -3.84 23.42 -10.69
C VAL A 97 -2.63 22.54 -11.01
N GLY A 98 -2.86 21.34 -11.56
CA GLY A 98 -1.78 20.41 -11.93
C GLY A 98 -1.15 19.67 -10.76
N ALA A 99 -1.91 19.40 -9.70
CA ALA A 99 -1.45 18.57 -8.60
C ALA A 99 -1.17 17.12 -9.05
N THR A 100 -0.26 16.47 -8.36
CA THR A 100 0.14 15.08 -8.61
C THR A 100 0.17 14.28 -7.31
N ASP A 101 0.28 12.96 -7.40
CA ASP A 101 0.34 12.04 -6.24
C ASP A 101 -0.79 12.24 -5.22
N MET A 102 -1.98 12.64 -5.68
CA MET A 102 -3.14 12.84 -4.81
C MET A 102 -3.73 11.50 -4.39
N ASN A 103 -3.83 11.26 -3.08
CA ASN A 103 -4.43 10.03 -2.57
C ASN A 103 -4.80 10.15 -1.08
N GLY A 104 -5.61 9.21 -0.61
CA GLY A 104 -5.78 8.88 0.80
C GLY A 104 -5.42 7.42 1.06
N THR A 105 -5.02 7.10 2.28
CA THR A 105 -4.75 5.72 2.67
C THR A 105 -5.07 5.47 4.13
N THR A 106 -5.59 4.30 4.41
CA THR A 106 -5.82 3.81 5.77
C THR A 106 -5.11 2.48 5.99
N ASN A 107 -4.46 2.34 7.13
CA ASN A 107 -3.96 1.06 7.59
C ASN A 107 -4.46 0.76 9.03
N ASN A 108 -3.85 -0.20 9.69
CA ASN A 108 -4.23 -0.52 11.06
C ASN A 108 -4.06 0.67 12.02
N ASP A 109 -3.06 1.55 11.79
CA ASP A 109 -2.57 2.49 12.80
C ASP A 109 -2.81 3.95 12.46
N ARG A 110 -3.01 4.30 11.19
CA ARG A 110 -3.15 5.69 10.72
C ARG A 110 -4.04 5.80 9.49
N THR A 111 -4.56 7.01 9.26
CA THR A 111 -5.17 7.47 8.01
C THR A 111 -4.45 8.73 7.57
N ASN A 112 -4.07 8.83 6.29
CA ASN A 112 -3.46 10.04 5.77
C ASN A 112 -4.00 10.42 4.40
N TYR A 113 -3.84 11.71 4.09
CA TYR A 113 -4.20 12.30 2.80
C TYR A 113 -3.00 13.11 2.33
N PHE A 114 -2.70 13.05 1.06
CA PHE A 114 -1.54 13.74 0.52
C PHE A 114 -1.71 14.11 -0.94
N GLU A 115 -1.05 15.18 -1.32
CA GLU A 115 -0.91 15.68 -2.67
C GLU A 115 0.42 16.42 -2.84
N ASN A 116 0.89 16.51 -4.09
CA ASN A 116 1.95 17.41 -4.48
C ASN A 116 1.35 18.52 -5.33
N VAL A 117 1.52 19.77 -4.94
CA VAL A 117 0.98 20.92 -5.65
C VAL A 117 2.10 21.84 -6.14
N PRO A 118 1.94 22.54 -7.28
CA PRO A 118 2.80 23.67 -7.62
C PRO A 118 2.79 24.70 -6.49
N THR A 119 3.93 25.34 -6.21
CA THR A 119 4.09 26.31 -5.11
C THR A 119 2.98 27.37 -5.05
N PRO A 120 2.50 27.98 -6.18
CA PRO A 120 1.40 28.94 -6.14
C PRO A 120 0.04 28.35 -5.71
N ALA A 121 -0.13 27.03 -5.76
CA ALA A 121 -1.37 26.35 -5.37
C ALA A 121 -1.37 25.87 -3.90
N LEU A 122 -0.34 26.18 -3.13
CA LEU A 122 -0.26 25.77 -1.72
C LEU A 122 -1.39 26.35 -0.87
N ASP A 123 -1.81 27.61 -1.12
CA ASP A 123 -2.99 28.21 -0.46
C ASP A 123 -4.25 27.37 -0.67
N LEU A 124 -4.48 26.90 -1.91
CA LEU A 124 -5.61 26.04 -2.25
C LEU A 124 -5.52 24.70 -1.50
N ALA A 125 -4.34 24.04 -1.50
CA ALA A 125 -4.18 22.77 -0.84
C ALA A 125 -4.45 22.86 0.66
N LEU A 126 -3.87 23.84 1.34
CA LEU A 126 -4.08 24.04 2.78
C LEU A 126 -5.51 24.45 3.12
N TRP A 127 -6.16 25.21 2.24
CA TRP A 127 -7.57 25.52 2.40
C TRP A 127 -8.44 24.25 2.32
N MET A 128 -8.25 23.44 1.28
CA MET A 128 -9.00 22.19 1.08
C MET A 128 -8.79 21.22 2.24
N GLU A 129 -7.55 21.03 2.68
CA GLU A 129 -7.21 20.14 3.80
C GLU A 129 -7.81 20.64 5.13
N SER A 130 -7.78 21.95 5.37
CA SER A 130 -8.37 22.54 6.58
C SER A 130 -9.90 22.46 6.58
N ASP A 131 -10.54 22.68 5.43
CA ASP A 131 -11.97 22.57 5.29
C ASP A 131 -12.44 21.13 5.53
N ARG A 132 -11.73 20.15 5.00
CA ARG A 132 -11.94 18.74 5.30
C ARG A 132 -11.75 18.41 6.79
N MET A 133 -10.75 18.99 7.46
CA MET A 133 -10.50 18.76 8.89
C MET A 133 -11.55 19.42 9.79
N GLY A 134 -12.02 20.61 9.45
CA GLY A 134 -12.90 21.40 10.31
C GLY A 134 -14.38 21.40 9.94
N HIS A 135 -14.70 21.20 8.65
CA HIS A 135 -16.02 21.49 8.06
C HIS A 135 -16.54 20.34 7.18
N LEU A 136 -16.45 19.09 7.67
CA LEU A 136 -16.90 17.92 6.92
C LEU A 136 -18.35 17.52 7.24
N LEU A 137 -18.74 17.57 8.53
CA LEU A 137 -19.94 16.86 8.99
C LEU A 137 -21.25 17.43 8.46
N GLY A 138 -21.28 18.70 8.09
CA GLY A 138 -22.49 19.36 7.58
C GLY A 138 -22.96 18.87 6.22
N VAL A 139 -22.08 18.21 5.47
CA VAL A 139 -22.40 17.69 4.11
C VAL A 139 -22.48 16.16 4.04
N ILE A 140 -22.17 15.45 5.11
CA ILE A 140 -22.30 13.99 5.15
C ILE A 140 -23.74 13.62 5.50
N ASP A 141 -24.45 13.13 4.52
CA ASP A 141 -25.83 12.63 4.61
C ASP A 141 -25.91 11.11 4.41
N GLN A 142 -27.12 10.57 4.46
CA GLN A 142 -27.35 9.13 4.30
C GLN A 142 -26.97 8.63 2.89
N ASP A 143 -27.25 9.43 1.87
CA ASP A 143 -26.97 9.04 0.48
C ASP A 143 -25.46 8.89 0.23
N LYS A 144 -24.64 9.80 0.77
CA LYS A 144 -23.18 9.71 0.73
C LYS A 144 -22.66 8.50 1.50
N LEU A 145 -23.21 8.26 2.70
CA LEU A 145 -22.84 7.11 3.51
C LEU A 145 -23.16 5.80 2.79
N ASP A 146 -24.36 5.66 2.24
CA ASP A 146 -24.80 4.46 1.54
C ASP A 146 -23.98 4.23 0.26
N ASN A 147 -23.69 5.30 -0.48
CA ASN A 147 -22.84 5.25 -1.66
C ASN A 147 -21.43 4.73 -1.33
N GLN A 148 -20.76 5.34 -0.35
CA GLN A 148 -19.39 4.96 0.00
C GLN A 148 -19.33 3.59 0.68
N THR A 149 -20.32 3.21 1.45
CA THR A 149 -20.49 1.82 1.94
C THR A 149 -20.51 0.84 0.77
N GLY A 150 -21.28 1.13 -0.27
CA GLY A 150 -21.33 0.32 -1.49
C GLY A 150 -19.98 0.22 -2.21
N VAL A 151 -19.23 1.33 -2.29
CA VAL A 151 -17.88 1.36 -2.89
C VAL A 151 -16.94 0.46 -2.11
N VAL A 152 -16.80 0.65 -0.78
CA VAL A 152 -15.91 -0.15 0.07
C VAL A 152 -16.28 -1.64 0.05
N GLN A 153 -17.58 -1.97 0.04
CA GLN A 153 -18.03 -3.36 -0.13
C GLN A 153 -17.63 -3.96 -1.47
N ASN A 154 -17.66 -3.17 -2.55
CA ASN A 154 -17.20 -3.61 -3.87
C ASN A 154 -15.69 -3.85 -3.89
N GLU A 155 -14.91 -2.96 -3.29
CA GLU A 155 -13.45 -3.13 -3.15
C GLU A 155 -13.12 -4.41 -2.38
N LYS A 156 -13.83 -4.66 -1.27
CA LYS A 156 -13.69 -5.89 -0.51
C LYS A 156 -13.97 -7.12 -1.37
N ARG A 157 -15.08 -7.15 -2.12
CA ARG A 157 -15.39 -8.26 -3.03
C ARG A 157 -14.30 -8.44 -4.09
N GLN A 158 -13.83 -7.35 -4.68
CA GLN A 158 -12.74 -7.39 -5.67
C GLN A 158 -11.44 -7.89 -5.06
N GLY A 159 -11.09 -7.41 -3.85
CA GLY A 159 -9.89 -7.84 -3.13
C GLY A 159 -9.92 -9.33 -2.79
N GLU A 160 -11.04 -9.82 -2.24
CA GLU A 160 -11.21 -11.22 -1.87
C GLU A 160 -11.33 -12.19 -3.08
N ASN A 161 -11.76 -11.68 -4.24
CA ASN A 161 -11.83 -12.45 -5.48
C ASN A 161 -10.49 -12.56 -6.21
N ARG A 162 -9.48 -11.78 -5.82
CA ARG A 162 -8.12 -11.93 -6.36
C ARG A 162 -7.47 -13.21 -5.82
N PRO A 163 -6.63 -13.88 -6.60
CA PRO A 163 -5.86 -15.01 -6.11
C PRO A 163 -5.14 -14.66 -4.79
N TYR A 164 -5.29 -15.51 -3.79
CA TYR A 164 -4.75 -15.33 -2.43
C TYR A 164 -5.32 -14.14 -1.65
N GLY A 165 -6.39 -13.49 -2.12
CA GLY A 165 -6.92 -12.24 -1.54
C GLY A 165 -7.43 -12.37 -0.10
N LYS A 166 -7.79 -13.58 0.35
CA LYS A 166 -8.31 -13.86 1.70
C LYS A 166 -7.22 -14.16 2.75
N VAL A 167 -5.96 -14.26 2.33
CA VAL A 167 -4.85 -14.72 3.20
C VAL A 167 -4.67 -13.82 4.41
N PHE A 168 -4.62 -12.50 4.22
CA PHE A 168 -4.40 -11.58 5.34
C PHE A 168 -5.55 -11.58 6.35
N LEU A 169 -6.79 -11.72 5.89
CA LEU A 169 -7.95 -11.85 6.78
C LEU A 169 -7.87 -13.15 7.59
N GLN A 170 -7.55 -14.27 6.94
CA GLN A 170 -7.40 -15.56 7.61
C GLN A 170 -6.27 -15.53 8.63
N ALA A 171 -5.12 -14.96 8.26
CA ALA A 171 -3.98 -14.84 9.15
C ALA A 171 -4.27 -13.91 10.35
N ALA A 172 -4.94 -12.77 10.15
CA ALA A 172 -5.32 -11.88 11.25
C ALA A 172 -6.16 -12.61 12.30
N LYS A 173 -7.21 -13.32 11.86
CA LYS A 173 -8.08 -14.13 12.74
C LYS A 173 -7.35 -15.31 13.40
N ALA A 174 -6.37 -15.89 12.72
CA ALA A 174 -5.67 -17.07 13.20
C ALA A 174 -4.53 -16.77 14.19
N THR A 175 -3.91 -15.59 14.06
CA THR A 175 -2.69 -15.22 14.79
C THR A 175 -2.93 -14.28 15.95
N PHE A 176 -3.96 -13.45 15.91
CA PHE A 176 -4.33 -12.57 17.01
C PHE A 176 -5.55 -13.10 17.76
N PRO A 177 -5.57 -12.98 19.09
CA PRO A 177 -6.74 -13.40 19.87
C PRO A 177 -7.93 -12.47 19.62
N GLU A 178 -9.13 -12.96 19.89
CA GLU A 178 -10.34 -12.17 19.84
C GLU A 178 -10.22 -10.90 20.71
N GLY A 179 -10.68 -9.77 20.18
CA GLY A 179 -10.56 -8.46 20.83
C GLY A 179 -9.18 -7.79 20.67
N HIS A 180 -8.20 -8.44 20.05
CA HIS A 180 -6.97 -7.78 19.68
C HIS A 180 -7.23 -6.80 18.51
N PRO A 181 -6.70 -5.57 18.55
CA PRO A 181 -6.94 -4.56 17.48
C PRO A 181 -6.49 -4.97 16.08
N TYR A 182 -5.67 -6.00 15.95
CA TYR A 182 -5.20 -6.54 14.66
C TYR A 182 -5.83 -7.89 14.30
N SER A 183 -6.90 -8.32 15.00
CA SER A 183 -7.62 -9.56 14.67
C SER A 183 -8.57 -9.42 13.48
N TRP A 184 -8.72 -8.21 12.93
CA TRP A 184 -9.45 -7.90 11.70
C TRP A 184 -8.60 -7.09 10.72
N THR A 185 -9.04 -7.02 9.48
CA THR A 185 -8.37 -6.23 8.43
C THR A 185 -8.96 -4.84 8.32
N THR A 186 -8.22 -3.90 7.76
CA THR A 186 -8.64 -2.51 7.54
C THR A 186 -9.93 -2.40 6.69
N ILE A 187 -10.15 -3.34 5.76
CA ILE A 187 -11.37 -3.35 4.93
C ILE A 187 -12.62 -3.80 5.71
N GLY A 188 -12.47 -4.43 6.88
CA GLY A 188 -13.56 -4.86 7.75
C GLY A 188 -14.41 -6.01 7.24
N SER A 189 -15.62 -6.16 7.81
CA SER A 189 -16.63 -7.14 7.40
C SER A 189 -17.77 -6.50 6.61
N MET A 190 -18.46 -7.30 5.79
CA MET A 190 -19.63 -6.82 5.02
C MET A 190 -20.78 -6.42 5.93
N GLU A 191 -20.95 -7.19 7.00
CA GLU A 191 -21.99 -7.01 8.00
C GLU A 191 -21.79 -5.69 8.76
N ASP A 192 -20.56 -5.44 9.23
CA ASP A 192 -20.21 -4.25 9.99
C ASP A 192 -20.32 -2.98 9.12
N LEU A 193 -19.87 -3.05 7.87
CA LEU A 193 -20.00 -1.95 6.90
C LEU A 193 -21.47 -1.61 6.64
N SER A 194 -22.35 -2.62 6.52
CA SER A 194 -23.78 -2.42 6.30
C SER A 194 -24.50 -1.86 7.54
N ALA A 195 -23.92 -2.03 8.73
CA ALA A 195 -24.47 -1.54 9.98
C ALA A 195 -24.01 -0.12 10.35
N ALA A 196 -23.12 0.50 9.55
CA ALA A 196 -22.62 1.84 9.79
C ALA A 196 -23.74 2.90 9.74
N THR A 197 -23.77 3.81 10.71
CA THR A 197 -24.78 4.87 10.83
C THR A 197 -24.15 6.26 10.75
N LEU A 198 -24.95 7.27 10.43
CA LEU A 198 -24.50 8.67 10.46
C LEU A 198 -24.03 9.12 11.86
N ASP A 199 -24.61 8.58 12.92
CA ASP A 199 -24.16 8.89 14.27
C ASP A 199 -22.78 8.30 14.56
N ASP A 200 -22.48 7.12 14.03
CA ASP A 200 -21.14 6.54 14.09
C ASP A 200 -20.12 7.40 13.33
N VAL A 201 -20.48 7.89 12.13
CA VAL A 201 -19.64 8.82 11.34
C VAL A 201 -19.34 10.08 12.14
N LYS A 202 -20.36 10.72 12.72
CA LYS A 202 -20.20 11.94 13.52
C LYS A 202 -19.34 11.70 14.78
N LYS A 203 -19.56 10.57 15.46
CA LYS A 203 -18.79 10.18 16.65
C LYS A 203 -17.32 9.96 16.29
N TRP A 204 -17.06 9.23 15.20
CA TRP A 204 -15.71 8.92 14.71
C TRP A 204 -14.94 10.19 14.38
N PHE A 205 -15.51 11.06 13.56
CA PHE A 205 -14.91 12.34 13.20
C PHE A 205 -14.53 13.16 14.44
N LYS A 206 -15.51 13.40 15.32
CA LYS A 206 -15.30 14.19 16.53
C LYS A 206 -14.26 13.60 17.47
N THR A 207 -14.10 12.27 17.46
CA THR A 207 -13.14 11.58 18.34
C THR A 207 -11.72 11.62 17.80
N TYR A 208 -11.55 11.47 16.48
CA TYR A 208 -10.22 11.17 15.91
C TYR A 208 -9.68 12.20 14.93
N TYR A 209 -10.53 13.02 14.30
CA TYR A 209 -10.12 13.94 13.24
C TYR A 209 -9.85 15.38 13.70
N GLY A 210 -9.64 15.57 14.98
CA GLY A 210 -9.22 16.86 15.52
C GLY A 210 -7.75 17.17 15.27
N PRO A 211 -7.38 18.46 15.20
CA PRO A 211 -5.99 18.90 14.92
C PRO A 211 -4.97 18.37 15.93
N ASN A 212 -5.34 18.16 17.19
CA ASN A 212 -4.49 17.61 18.24
C ASN A 212 -4.15 16.12 18.03
N ASN A 213 -4.86 15.41 17.15
CA ASN A 213 -4.57 14.03 16.71
C ASN A 213 -3.91 13.97 15.32
N ALA A 214 -3.55 15.11 14.74
CA ALA A 214 -3.02 15.21 13.40
C ALA A 214 -1.57 15.73 13.37
N VAL A 215 -0.89 15.42 12.26
CA VAL A 215 0.39 15.98 11.86
C VAL A 215 0.29 16.41 10.41
N ILE A 216 0.70 17.64 10.11
CA ILE A 216 0.93 18.10 8.74
C ILE A 216 2.42 18.07 8.46
N ALA A 217 2.84 17.39 7.40
CA ALA A 217 4.19 17.46 6.89
C ALA A 217 4.18 18.18 5.53
N LEU A 218 4.84 19.35 5.48
CA LEU A 218 5.07 20.14 4.27
C LEU A 218 6.51 19.92 3.83
N ALA A 219 6.70 19.57 2.57
CA ALA A 219 8.06 19.34 2.05
C ALA A 219 8.16 19.89 0.62
N GLY A 220 9.21 20.65 0.33
CA GLY A 220 9.46 21.22 -0.98
C GLY A 220 9.76 22.71 -0.97
N ASP A 221 9.27 23.42 -1.98
CA ASP A 221 9.52 24.86 -2.18
C ASP A 221 8.66 25.73 -1.24
N ILE A 222 8.98 25.64 0.04
CA ILE A 222 8.31 26.36 1.14
C ILE A 222 9.32 26.70 2.22
N ASP A 223 9.24 27.90 2.79
CA ASP A 223 9.97 28.31 3.99
C ASP A 223 9.11 28.23 5.26
N LEU A 224 9.77 28.21 6.42
CA LEU A 224 9.12 28.09 7.71
C LEU A 224 8.11 29.20 8.00
N GLU A 225 8.42 30.45 7.63
CA GLU A 225 7.56 31.60 7.94
C GLU A 225 6.28 31.58 7.08
N THR A 226 6.40 31.22 5.82
CA THR A 226 5.26 30.97 4.93
C THR A 226 4.40 29.82 5.47
N ALA A 227 5.00 28.72 5.88
CA ALA A 227 4.30 27.59 6.48
C ALA A 227 3.53 28.00 7.74
N LYS A 228 4.17 28.71 8.68
CA LYS A 228 3.52 29.22 9.89
C LYS A 228 2.33 30.12 9.56
N LYS A 229 2.52 31.05 8.63
CA LYS A 229 1.46 31.99 8.22
C LYS A 229 0.26 31.27 7.65
N LEU A 230 0.48 30.37 6.66
CA LEU A 230 -0.60 29.70 5.94
C LEU A 230 -1.30 28.64 6.81
N VAL A 231 -0.55 27.82 7.53
CA VAL A 231 -1.15 26.83 8.42
C VAL A 231 -1.93 27.50 9.57
N SER A 232 -1.41 28.58 10.15
CA SER A 232 -2.15 29.34 11.18
C SER A 232 -3.41 29.98 10.61
N LYS A 233 -3.38 30.47 9.38
CA LYS A 233 -4.54 31.08 8.68
C LYS A 233 -5.68 30.07 8.49
N TYR A 234 -5.36 28.85 8.06
CA TYR A 234 -6.38 27.88 7.66
C TYR A 234 -6.77 26.89 8.76
N PHE A 235 -5.86 26.54 9.64
CA PHE A 235 -6.12 25.52 10.68
C PHE A 235 -6.25 26.12 12.10
N GLY A 236 -5.95 27.39 12.28
CA GLY A 236 -5.83 27.99 13.61
C GLY A 236 -7.16 28.13 14.38
N ASP A 237 -8.27 28.22 13.70
CA ASP A 237 -9.63 28.33 14.25
C ASP A 237 -10.34 26.98 14.46
N ILE A 238 -9.78 25.88 13.93
CA ILE A 238 -10.34 24.54 14.11
C ILE A 238 -10.13 24.11 15.57
N PRO A 239 -11.21 23.79 16.32
CA PRO A 239 -11.08 23.42 17.72
C PRO A 239 -10.39 22.07 17.90
N ALA A 240 -9.60 21.94 18.98
CA ALA A 240 -9.03 20.66 19.36
C ALA A 240 -10.13 19.63 19.66
N GLY A 241 -9.93 18.41 19.17
CA GLY A 241 -10.75 17.26 19.55
C GLY A 241 -10.39 16.72 20.95
N PRO A 242 -11.09 15.70 21.44
CA PRO A 242 -10.68 14.96 22.62
C PRO A 242 -9.31 14.32 22.39
N SER A 243 -8.55 14.09 23.46
CA SER A 243 -7.28 13.33 23.33
C SER A 243 -7.59 11.85 23.14
N PRO A 244 -7.23 11.24 22.01
CA PRO A 244 -7.49 9.83 21.78
C PRO A 244 -6.75 8.95 22.78
N ILE A 245 -7.39 7.86 23.21
CA ILE A 245 -6.77 6.88 24.10
C ILE A 245 -5.85 6.00 23.29
N LYS A 246 -4.54 6.10 23.56
CA LYS A 246 -3.56 5.24 22.90
C LYS A 246 -3.75 3.77 23.29
N LYS A 247 -3.80 2.89 22.32
CA LYS A 247 -3.83 1.45 22.54
C LYS A 247 -2.52 0.99 23.15
N LYS A 248 -2.59 0.05 24.09
CA LYS A 248 -1.40 -0.56 24.69
C LYS A 248 -0.73 -1.53 23.71
N LYS A 249 0.59 -1.57 23.72
CA LYS A 249 1.37 -2.58 23.01
C LYS A 249 0.97 -3.98 23.47
N TRP A 250 0.67 -4.84 22.54
CA TRP A 250 0.25 -6.21 22.79
C TRP A 250 0.67 -7.11 21.63
N VAL A 251 1.87 -7.67 21.71
CA VAL A 251 2.43 -8.50 20.64
C VAL A 251 1.62 -9.77 20.41
N ALA A 252 0.93 -10.28 21.44
CA ALA A 252 0.21 -11.55 21.40
C ALA A 252 1.11 -12.70 20.89
N LYS A 253 2.34 -12.81 21.45
CA LYS A 253 3.30 -13.85 21.09
C LYS A 253 2.67 -15.22 21.34
N ARG A 254 2.84 -16.12 20.37
CA ARG A 254 2.25 -17.46 20.40
C ARG A 254 3.29 -18.51 20.76
N SER A 255 2.80 -19.68 21.15
CA SER A 255 3.60 -20.90 21.31
C SER A 255 2.96 -22.05 20.53
N GLY A 256 3.78 -22.99 20.10
CA GLY A 256 3.37 -24.11 19.26
C GLY A 256 3.02 -23.69 17.83
N GLN A 257 2.70 -24.66 17.00
CA GLN A 257 2.32 -24.47 15.61
C GLN A 257 0.79 -24.55 15.46
N LYS A 258 0.20 -23.58 14.74
CA LYS A 258 -1.18 -23.68 14.23
C LYS A 258 -1.12 -23.85 12.72
N ARG A 259 -1.89 -24.79 12.19
CA ARG A 259 -1.90 -25.11 10.76
C ARG A 259 -3.32 -25.09 10.21
N GLU A 260 -3.48 -24.49 9.05
CA GLU A 260 -4.74 -24.42 8.31
C GLU A 260 -4.51 -24.62 6.81
N ILE A 261 -5.54 -25.15 6.14
CA ILE A 261 -5.59 -25.26 4.67
C ILE A 261 -6.78 -24.44 4.19
N MET A 262 -6.57 -23.66 3.16
CA MET A 262 -7.59 -22.89 2.47
C MET A 262 -7.58 -23.27 0.98
N TYR A 263 -8.76 -23.47 0.42
CA TYR A 263 -8.93 -23.65 -1.02
C TYR A 263 -9.38 -22.32 -1.64
N ASP A 264 -8.76 -21.96 -2.75
CA ASP A 264 -9.06 -20.72 -3.45
C ASP A 264 -8.76 -20.85 -4.95
N ARG A 265 -9.30 -19.95 -5.75
CA ARG A 265 -9.03 -19.88 -7.19
C ARG A 265 -7.65 -19.31 -7.47
N VAL A 266 -6.63 -20.11 -7.22
CA VAL A 266 -5.21 -19.73 -7.36
C VAL A 266 -4.51 -20.61 -8.39
N PRO A 267 -3.48 -20.07 -9.08
CA PRO A 267 -2.75 -20.82 -10.08
C PRO A 267 -1.84 -21.89 -9.50
N ASN A 268 -1.34 -21.69 -8.30
CA ASN A 268 -0.36 -22.58 -7.65
C ASN A 268 -0.70 -22.77 -6.16
N THR A 269 -0.29 -23.89 -5.60
CA THR A 269 -0.24 -24.05 -4.15
C THR A 269 0.79 -23.10 -3.57
N ARG A 270 0.42 -22.36 -2.53
CA ARG A 270 1.31 -21.45 -1.81
C ARG A 270 1.26 -21.75 -0.32
N ILE A 271 2.43 -21.82 0.31
CA ILE A 271 2.56 -21.94 1.75
C ILE A 271 2.94 -20.58 2.34
N TYR A 272 2.27 -20.21 3.43
CA TYR A 272 2.57 -19.04 4.25
C TYR A 272 2.96 -19.47 5.64
N LYS A 273 3.98 -18.84 6.20
CA LYS A 273 4.40 -18.96 7.59
C LYS A 273 4.45 -17.60 8.23
N THR A 274 3.78 -17.44 9.38
CA THR A 274 3.63 -16.14 10.04
C THR A 274 3.89 -16.26 11.54
N TRP A 275 4.64 -15.30 12.07
CA TRP A 275 4.92 -15.15 13.50
C TRP A 275 4.53 -13.76 13.96
N ASN A 276 3.88 -13.65 15.12
CA ASN A 276 3.71 -12.37 15.79
C ASN A 276 5.03 -11.97 16.43
N THR A 277 5.45 -10.73 16.18
CA THR A 277 6.77 -10.25 16.55
C THR A 277 6.71 -8.87 17.20
N ALA A 278 7.87 -8.31 17.55
CA ALA A 278 8.00 -6.97 18.11
C ALA A 278 7.29 -5.91 17.25
N GLU A 279 6.88 -4.85 17.89
CA GLU A 279 6.30 -3.65 17.26
C GLU A 279 7.38 -2.73 16.67
N ILE A 280 6.95 -1.73 15.87
CA ILE A 280 7.83 -0.70 15.30
C ILE A 280 8.55 0.11 16.38
N GLY A 281 9.71 0.68 16.02
CA GLY A 281 10.52 1.53 16.88
C GLY A 281 11.41 0.78 17.88
N THR A 282 11.39 -0.57 17.87
CA THR A 282 12.27 -1.40 18.68
C THR A 282 13.53 -1.80 17.92
N GLN A 283 14.58 -2.23 18.63
CA GLN A 283 15.76 -2.81 18.00
C GLN A 283 15.40 -4.08 17.21
N ASP A 284 14.51 -4.89 17.73
CA ASP A 284 14.04 -6.11 17.07
C ASP A 284 13.33 -5.82 15.75
N HIS A 285 12.57 -4.71 15.65
CA HIS A 285 12.00 -4.23 14.39
C HIS A 285 13.08 -4.10 13.30
N ALA A 286 14.11 -3.31 13.56
CA ALA A 286 15.20 -3.08 12.60
C ALA A 286 15.93 -4.38 12.21
N GLN A 287 16.13 -5.26 13.18
CA GLN A 287 16.79 -6.54 12.96
C GLN A 287 15.90 -7.52 12.18
N LEU A 288 14.58 -7.52 12.41
CA LEU A 288 13.63 -8.35 11.65
C LEU A 288 13.51 -7.89 10.19
N GLU A 289 13.56 -6.59 9.91
CA GLU A 289 13.65 -6.09 8.52
C GLU A 289 14.93 -6.59 7.83
N LEU A 290 16.07 -6.52 8.50
CA LEU A 290 17.33 -7.01 7.95
C LEU A 290 17.33 -8.54 7.79
N ILE A 291 16.71 -9.28 8.71
CA ILE A 291 16.54 -10.74 8.59
C ILE A 291 15.67 -11.08 7.37
N ALA A 292 14.58 -10.37 7.15
CA ALA A 292 13.70 -10.56 6.00
C ALA A 292 14.48 -10.38 4.68
N SER A 293 15.23 -9.28 4.57
CA SER A 293 16.11 -9.01 3.42
C SER A 293 17.13 -10.13 3.20
N LEU A 294 17.83 -10.57 4.24
CA LEU A 294 18.79 -11.67 4.14
C LEU A 294 18.14 -12.99 3.69
N LEU A 295 16.91 -13.24 4.09
CA LEU A 295 16.20 -14.47 3.75
C LEU A 295 15.69 -14.48 2.32
N SER A 296 15.20 -13.36 1.77
CA SER A 296 14.51 -13.39 0.48
C SER A 296 14.94 -12.37 -0.56
N ASP A 297 15.66 -11.28 -0.20
CA ASP A 297 15.96 -10.24 -1.18
C ASP A 297 17.04 -10.68 -2.18
N GLY A 298 16.64 -10.73 -3.44
CA GLY A 298 17.52 -11.02 -4.55
C GLY A 298 17.99 -12.48 -4.63
N LYS A 299 18.69 -12.79 -5.70
CA LYS A 299 19.10 -14.17 -6.05
C LYS A 299 20.12 -14.78 -5.07
N ASN A 300 20.78 -13.97 -4.25
CA ASN A 300 21.78 -14.43 -3.28
C ASN A 300 21.22 -14.66 -1.88
N SER A 301 19.93 -14.43 -1.66
CA SER A 301 19.25 -14.64 -0.37
C SER A 301 19.16 -16.13 -0.01
N TYR A 302 18.98 -16.43 1.28
CA TYR A 302 19.07 -17.81 1.75
C TYR A 302 17.95 -18.70 1.23
N LEU A 303 16.70 -18.21 1.25
CA LEU A 303 15.55 -18.97 0.75
C LEU A 303 15.59 -19.13 -0.76
N TYR A 304 15.90 -18.06 -1.50
CA TYR A 304 15.96 -18.12 -2.96
C TYR A 304 17.02 -19.13 -3.42
N GLN A 305 18.25 -19.05 -2.87
CA GLN A 305 19.33 -19.96 -3.24
C GLN A 305 18.95 -21.41 -3.02
N LYS A 306 18.36 -21.74 -1.89
CA LYS A 306 17.98 -23.11 -1.57
C LYS A 306 16.78 -23.58 -2.38
N LEU A 307 15.66 -22.84 -2.28
CA LEU A 307 14.36 -23.34 -2.71
C LEU A 307 14.08 -23.12 -4.20
N VAL A 308 14.59 -22.01 -4.77
CA VAL A 308 14.34 -21.66 -6.17
C VAL A 308 15.50 -22.16 -7.05
N TYR A 309 16.75 -21.82 -6.69
CA TYR A 309 17.89 -22.07 -7.56
C TYR A 309 18.42 -23.51 -7.44
N GLN A 310 18.68 -24.01 -6.22
CA GLN A 310 19.34 -25.31 -6.02
C GLN A 310 18.36 -26.48 -6.07
N GLU A 311 17.33 -26.46 -5.27
CA GLU A 311 16.39 -27.57 -5.11
C GLU A 311 15.16 -27.50 -6.03
N GLN A 312 14.90 -26.30 -6.60
CA GLN A 312 13.79 -26.05 -7.52
C GLN A 312 12.43 -26.53 -6.96
N LEU A 313 12.22 -26.33 -5.65
CA LEU A 313 11.00 -26.65 -4.93
C LEU A 313 9.97 -25.54 -5.05
N ALA A 314 10.42 -24.30 -5.25
CA ALA A 314 9.58 -23.13 -5.37
C ALA A 314 9.82 -22.39 -6.68
N THR A 315 8.80 -21.74 -7.21
CA THR A 315 8.93 -20.79 -8.33
C THR A 315 9.22 -19.38 -7.83
N SER A 316 8.77 -19.06 -6.63
CA SER A 316 9.04 -17.79 -5.94
C SER A 316 9.08 -18.00 -4.44
N VAL A 317 9.80 -17.13 -3.74
CA VAL A 317 9.82 -17.07 -2.28
C VAL A 317 10.03 -15.64 -1.84
N GLU A 318 9.35 -15.27 -0.77
CA GLU A 318 9.43 -13.94 -0.17
C GLU A 318 9.40 -14.05 1.36
N ALA A 319 10.12 -13.17 2.02
CA ALA A 319 10.05 -12.93 3.46
C ALA A 319 9.99 -11.43 3.70
N PHE A 320 9.12 -11.00 4.60
CA PHE A 320 9.01 -9.60 4.98
C PHE A 320 8.58 -9.46 6.44
N TYR A 321 8.98 -8.35 7.02
CA TYR A 321 8.49 -7.91 8.31
C TYR A 321 7.40 -6.86 8.11
N TYR A 322 6.23 -7.10 8.69
CA TYR A 322 5.11 -6.17 8.69
C TYR A 322 5.03 -5.46 10.04
N GLY A 323 5.76 -4.34 10.14
CA GLY A 323 5.81 -3.53 11.35
C GLY A 323 4.56 -2.70 11.56
N ARG A 324 3.99 -2.75 12.78
CA ARG A 324 2.82 -1.96 13.20
C ARG A 324 3.02 -1.46 14.63
N GLU A 325 2.18 -0.51 15.06
CA GLU A 325 2.36 0.21 16.33
C GLU A 325 2.20 -0.67 17.58
N ILE A 326 1.29 -1.66 17.56
CA ILE A 326 0.98 -2.50 18.71
C ILE A 326 1.77 -3.81 18.68
N ALA A 327 1.95 -4.40 17.50
CA ALA A 327 2.68 -5.65 17.26
C ALA A 327 3.10 -5.72 15.79
N GLY A 328 4.24 -6.34 15.51
CA GLY A 328 4.66 -6.70 14.16
C GLY A 328 4.28 -8.14 13.82
N GLN A 329 4.48 -8.49 12.57
CA GLN A 329 4.43 -9.88 12.07
C GLN A 329 5.58 -10.13 11.12
N PHE A 330 6.20 -11.29 11.25
CA PHE A 330 7.17 -11.79 10.29
C PHE A 330 6.51 -12.83 9.39
N TRP A 331 6.69 -12.68 8.09
CA TRP A 331 6.06 -13.52 7.08
C TRP A 331 7.11 -14.18 6.20
N ILE A 332 6.86 -15.44 5.84
CA ILE A 332 7.53 -16.14 4.75
C ILE A 332 6.44 -16.78 3.90
N TYR A 333 6.51 -16.63 2.58
CA TYR A 333 5.68 -17.43 1.69
C TYR A 333 6.48 -17.96 0.49
N ALA A 334 6.01 -19.06 -0.07
CA ALA A 334 6.62 -19.68 -1.24
C ALA A 334 5.56 -20.33 -2.13
N ASP A 335 5.69 -20.13 -3.45
CA ASP A 335 4.89 -20.79 -4.47
C ASP A 335 5.50 -22.14 -4.82
N LEU A 336 4.74 -23.21 -4.63
CA LEU A 336 5.18 -24.57 -4.94
C LEU A 336 5.43 -24.73 -6.46
N ALA A 337 6.58 -25.25 -6.81
CA ALA A 337 6.90 -25.58 -8.19
C ALA A 337 6.07 -26.80 -8.66
N LYS A 338 5.64 -26.78 -9.92
CA LYS A 338 4.80 -27.84 -10.50
C LYS A 338 5.46 -29.21 -10.36
N GLY A 339 4.71 -30.18 -9.84
CA GLY A 339 5.18 -31.56 -9.66
C GLY A 339 6.10 -31.78 -8.48
N ARG A 340 6.27 -30.78 -7.60
CA ARG A 340 7.07 -30.90 -6.38
C ARG A 340 6.19 -31.17 -5.16
N SER A 341 6.80 -31.69 -4.10
CA SER A 341 6.11 -31.96 -2.84
C SER A 341 6.02 -30.71 -1.96
N LEU A 342 4.83 -30.42 -1.43
CA LEU A 342 4.61 -29.38 -0.45
C LEU A 342 5.42 -29.63 0.85
N GLU A 343 5.53 -30.89 1.26
CA GLU A 343 6.29 -31.29 2.44
C GLU A 343 7.79 -31.01 2.25
N GLU A 344 8.36 -31.29 1.07
CA GLU A 344 9.75 -30.95 0.74
C GLU A 344 9.98 -29.44 0.74
N LEU A 345 9.04 -28.66 0.18
CA LEU A 345 9.12 -27.21 0.20
C LEU A 345 9.10 -26.66 1.62
N GLU A 346 8.16 -27.09 2.43
CA GLU A 346 8.07 -26.66 3.82
C GLU A 346 9.30 -27.07 4.64
N HIS A 347 9.79 -28.31 4.43
CA HIS A 347 11.01 -28.77 5.05
C HIS A 347 12.21 -27.90 4.67
N GLY A 348 12.31 -27.51 3.41
CA GLY A 348 13.36 -26.61 2.90
C GLY A 348 13.30 -25.24 3.56
N ILE A 349 12.08 -24.62 3.70
CA ILE A 349 11.90 -23.38 4.43
C ILE A 349 12.37 -23.52 5.88
N ASN A 350 11.92 -24.58 6.57
CA ASN A 350 12.27 -24.84 7.96
C ASN A 350 13.78 -25.01 8.14
N GLN A 351 14.45 -25.71 7.24
CA GLN A 351 15.91 -25.87 7.27
C GLN A 351 16.63 -24.52 7.18
N VAL A 352 16.19 -23.62 6.29
CA VAL A 352 16.80 -22.29 6.15
C VAL A 352 16.62 -21.48 7.43
N VAL A 353 15.40 -21.39 7.95
CA VAL A 353 15.10 -20.65 9.20
C VAL A 353 15.89 -21.22 10.37
N GLN A 354 15.89 -22.55 10.57
CA GLN A 354 16.62 -23.19 11.64
C GLN A 354 18.15 -23.03 11.52
N ASN A 355 18.69 -23.06 10.30
CA ASN A 355 20.11 -22.79 10.07
C ASN A 355 20.46 -21.33 10.39
N PHE A 356 19.57 -20.40 10.05
CA PHE A 356 19.76 -18.99 10.38
C PHE A 356 19.74 -18.77 11.92
N ILE A 357 18.80 -19.39 12.62
CA ILE A 357 18.70 -19.36 14.10
C ILE A 357 19.97 -19.96 14.75
N LYS A 358 20.52 -21.02 14.19
CA LYS A 358 21.70 -21.70 14.76
C LYS A 358 23.01 -20.98 14.48
N ARG A 359 23.19 -20.42 13.28
CA ARG A 359 24.49 -19.96 12.78
C ARG A 359 24.53 -18.45 12.50
N GLY A 360 23.37 -17.78 12.33
CA GLY A 360 23.28 -16.42 11.84
C GLY A 360 23.73 -16.30 10.35
N PRO A 361 23.74 -15.07 9.81
CA PRO A 361 24.19 -14.81 8.46
C PRO A 361 25.73 -14.84 8.38
N ASN A 362 26.26 -15.21 7.21
CA ASN A 362 27.69 -15.01 6.95
C ASN A 362 27.99 -13.50 6.72
N SER A 363 29.22 -13.10 7.00
CA SER A 363 29.64 -11.70 6.97
C SER A 363 29.44 -11.03 5.61
N LYS A 364 29.70 -11.73 4.51
CA LYS A 364 29.55 -11.18 3.15
C LYS A 364 28.09 -10.90 2.82
N ARG A 365 27.17 -11.84 3.10
CA ARG A 365 25.72 -11.64 2.87
C ARG A 365 25.17 -10.54 3.76
N LEU A 366 25.60 -10.49 5.03
CA LEU A 366 25.21 -9.44 5.96
C LEU A 366 25.62 -8.06 5.44
N GLN A 367 26.89 -7.91 5.00
CA GLN A 367 27.34 -6.64 4.46
C GLN A 367 26.57 -6.23 3.18
N ASN A 368 26.34 -7.19 2.28
CA ASN A 368 25.56 -6.91 1.06
C ASN A 368 24.13 -6.47 1.37
N ALA A 369 23.44 -7.13 2.30
CA ALA A 369 22.07 -6.76 2.69
C ALA A 369 22.02 -5.35 3.29
N LYS A 370 22.95 -5.01 4.20
CA LYS A 370 23.06 -3.66 4.76
C LYS A 370 23.27 -2.61 3.67
N THR A 371 24.19 -2.83 2.75
CA THR A 371 24.46 -1.92 1.63
C THR A 371 23.24 -1.77 0.72
N SER A 372 22.53 -2.86 0.43
CA SER A 372 21.31 -2.82 -0.39
C SER A 372 20.19 -2.03 0.27
N LEU A 373 19.95 -2.24 1.56
CA LEU A 373 18.94 -1.49 2.32
C LEU A 373 19.31 0.00 2.41
N GLN A 374 20.56 0.32 2.71
CA GLN A 374 21.04 1.71 2.72
C GLN A 374 20.84 2.39 1.35
N ALA A 375 21.22 1.71 0.27
CA ALA A 375 21.04 2.24 -1.08
C ALA A 375 19.56 2.45 -1.45
N ALA A 376 18.68 1.53 -1.06
CA ALA A 376 17.24 1.66 -1.26
C ALA A 376 16.68 2.88 -0.51
N TRP A 377 17.10 3.09 0.73
CA TRP A 377 16.74 4.26 1.53
C TRP A 377 17.20 5.57 0.89
N ILE A 378 18.48 5.67 0.54
CA ILE A 378 19.04 6.86 -0.12
C ILE A 378 18.26 7.20 -1.40
N LYS A 379 17.93 6.17 -2.19
CA LYS A 379 17.12 6.35 -3.40
C LYS A 379 15.69 6.82 -3.09
N GLY A 380 15.08 6.33 -2.03
CA GLY A 380 13.74 6.77 -1.57
C GLY A 380 13.72 8.25 -1.19
N LEU A 381 14.78 8.77 -0.58
CA LEU A 381 14.91 10.16 -0.16
C LEU A 381 14.98 11.20 -1.29
N GLN A 382 15.04 10.77 -2.55
CA GLN A 382 14.94 11.70 -3.69
C GLN A 382 13.53 12.28 -3.84
N ARG A 383 12.49 11.58 -3.37
CA ARG A 383 11.11 12.02 -3.46
C ARG A 383 10.75 12.95 -2.32
N VAL A 384 10.09 14.06 -2.65
CA VAL A 384 9.61 15.07 -1.68
C VAL A 384 8.32 14.58 -1.02
N GLY A 385 7.36 14.13 -1.82
CA GLY A 385 6.04 13.68 -1.41
C GLY A 385 5.70 12.27 -1.91
N GLY A 386 4.41 11.90 -1.82
CA GLY A 386 3.90 10.57 -2.13
C GLY A 386 4.33 9.51 -1.11
N PHE A 387 4.04 8.25 -1.40
CA PHE A 387 4.42 7.14 -0.52
C PHE A 387 5.94 7.01 -0.36
N GLY A 388 6.41 7.04 0.89
CA GLY A 388 7.83 6.93 1.24
C GLY A 388 8.66 8.14 0.79
N GLY A 389 8.05 9.26 0.43
CA GLY A 389 8.72 10.54 0.25
C GLY A 389 9.11 11.18 1.58
N LYS A 390 9.85 12.28 1.54
CA LYS A 390 10.36 12.94 2.74
C LYS A 390 9.23 13.38 3.69
N SER A 391 8.12 13.93 3.17
CA SER A 391 6.95 14.29 3.98
C SER A 391 6.37 13.09 4.71
N ASP A 392 6.27 11.95 4.04
CA ASP A 392 5.73 10.71 4.59
C ASP A 392 6.64 10.11 5.68
N ILE A 393 7.95 10.09 5.45
CA ILE A 393 8.96 9.61 6.41
C ILE A 393 8.92 10.44 7.70
N LEU A 394 8.89 11.77 7.59
CA LEU A 394 8.86 12.67 8.74
C LEU A 394 7.55 12.52 9.53
N ALA A 395 6.41 12.46 8.84
CA ALA A 395 5.11 12.27 9.47
C ALA A 395 5.00 10.91 10.18
N ASN A 396 5.48 9.83 9.55
CA ASN A 396 5.54 8.50 10.13
C ASN A 396 6.32 8.48 11.46
N GLY A 397 7.53 9.04 11.45
CA GLY A 397 8.37 9.13 12.66
C GLY A 397 7.72 9.94 13.77
N GLU A 398 7.10 11.07 13.43
CA GLU A 398 6.39 11.93 14.39
C GLU A 398 5.15 11.26 14.98
N VAL A 399 4.32 10.65 14.15
CA VAL A 399 3.04 10.07 14.59
C VAL A 399 3.26 8.85 15.47
N TYR A 400 4.10 7.92 15.06
CA TYR A 400 4.28 6.66 15.78
C TYR A 400 5.28 6.72 16.91
N LEU A 401 6.36 7.50 16.74
CA LEU A 401 7.51 7.48 17.67
C LEU A 401 7.78 8.84 18.33
N GLY A 402 7.02 9.88 17.96
CA GLY A 402 7.23 11.25 18.47
C GLY A 402 8.57 11.86 18.03
N ASN A 403 9.20 11.30 17.01
CA ASN A 403 10.50 11.70 16.51
C ASN A 403 10.55 11.63 14.99
N PRO A 404 10.49 12.74 14.25
CA PRO A 404 10.59 12.75 12.78
C PRO A 404 11.89 12.10 12.26
N HIS A 405 12.97 12.11 13.03
CA HIS A 405 14.23 11.44 12.67
C HIS A 405 14.30 9.94 13.07
N ALA A 406 13.19 9.31 13.45
CA ALA A 406 13.18 7.90 13.84
C ALA A 406 13.75 6.95 12.77
N TYR A 407 13.67 7.33 11.49
CA TYR A 407 14.28 6.58 10.38
C TYR A 407 15.82 6.47 10.52
N LYS A 408 16.51 7.47 11.11
CA LYS A 408 17.95 7.40 11.36
C LYS A 408 18.29 6.30 12.35
N ASN A 409 17.56 6.25 13.46
CA ASN A 409 17.75 5.21 14.48
C ASN A 409 17.53 3.81 13.90
N LEU A 410 16.52 3.66 13.02
CA LEU A 410 16.25 2.41 12.31
C LEU A 410 17.45 2.01 11.44
N LEU A 411 17.92 2.92 10.60
CA LEU A 411 19.04 2.67 9.69
C LEU A 411 20.36 2.43 10.45
N GLU A 412 20.64 3.21 11.49
CA GLU A 412 21.81 3.01 12.37
C GLU A 412 21.78 1.63 13.01
N THR A 413 20.62 1.19 13.49
CA THR A 413 20.45 -0.15 14.06
C THR A 413 20.71 -1.23 13.03
N ILE A 414 20.17 -1.09 11.81
CA ILE A 414 20.41 -2.00 10.69
C ILE A 414 21.90 -2.06 10.34
N LEU A 415 22.54 -0.90 10.16
CA LEU A 415 23.94 -0.82 9.74
C LEU A 415 24.92 -1.35 10.80
N ASN A 416 24.60 -1.21 12.08
CA ASN A 416 25.41 -1.71 13.17
C ASN A 416 25.11 -3.15 13.60
N ALA A 417 23.99 -3.75 13.12
CA ALA A 417 23.59 -5.10 13.52
C ALA A 417 24.70 -6.14 13.25
N THR A 418 24.98 -6.98 14.21
CA THR A 418 25.93 -8.10 14.10
C THR A 418 25.25 -9.39 13.74
N ALA A 419 26.00 -10.33 13.17
CA ALA A 419 25.47 -11.67 12.88
C ALA A 419 24.94 -12.39 14.13
N MET A 420 25.56 -12.13 15.29
CA MET A 420 25.13 -12.70 16.57
C MET A 420 23.78 -12.12 17.04
N GLU A 421 23.59 -10.82 16.91
CA GLU A 421 22.33 -10.17 17.26
C GLU A 421 21.20 -10.66 16.36
N LEU A 422 21.39 -10.71 15.04
CA LEU A 422 20.39 -11.21 14.11
C LEU A 422 20.02 -12.67 14.38
N ARG A 423 21.01 -13.50 14.71
CA ARG A 423 20.76 -14.89 15.15
C ARG A 423 19.88 -14.93 16.39
N ASN A 424 20.19 -14.11 17.41
CA ASN A 424 19.44 -14.08 18.67
C ASN A 424 18.02 -13.55 18.44
N THR A 425 17.83 -12.53 17.66
CA THR A 425 16.50 -12.00 17.28
C THR A 425 15.69 -13.03 16.51
N ALA A 426 16.29 -13.72 15.53
CA ALA A 426 15.62 -14.84 14.85
C ALA A 426 15.24 -15.97 15.83
N ALA A 427 16.12 -16.30 16.77
CA ALA A 427 15.82 -17.30 17.80
C ALA A 427 14.68 -16.85 18.73
N THR A 428 14.62 -15.57 19.08
CA THR A 428 13.57 -15.02 19.93
C THR A 428 12.20 -15.07 19.26
N TRP A 429 12.12 -14.77 17.97
CA TRP A 429 10.84 -14.52 17.30
C TRP A 429 10.40 -15.62 16.34
N LEU A 430 11.33 -16.37 15.72
CA LEU A 430 11.02 -17.33 14.65
C LEU A 430 11.21 -18.79 15.06
N SER A 431 11.59 -19.07 16.33
CA SER A 431 11.84 -20.44 16.78
C SER A 431 10.57 -21.19 17.16
N ASP A 432 9.50 -20.48 17.51
CA ASP A 432 8.24 -21.05 18.01
C ASP A 432 7.06 -20.11 17.70
N GLY A 433 5.83 -20.63 17.81
CA GLY A 433 4.61 -19.84 17.68
C GLY A 433 4.17 -19.57 16.23
N GLU A 434 4.64 -20.35 15.27
CA GLU A 434 4.29 -20.15 13.86
C GLU A 434 2.83 -20.49 13.54
N TYR A 435 2.26 -19.71 12.64
CA TYR A 435 1.03 -20.05 11.92
C TYR A 435 1.37 -20.45 10.49
N VAL A 436 0.90 -21.62 10.08
CA VAL A 436 1.12 -22.14 8.73
C VAL A 436 -0.22 -22.19 8.00
N LEU A 437 -0.33 -21.44 6.92
CA LEU A 437 -1.47 -21.45 6.02
C LEU A 437 -1.04 -22.00 4.66
N THR A 438 -1.66 -23.09 4.23
CA THR A 438 -1.50 -23.60 2.87
C THR A 438 -2.70 -23.19 2.05
N VAL A 439 -2.49 -22.44 0.97
CA VAL A 439 -3.53 -22.12 -0.02
C VAL A 439 -3.37 -23.06 -1.19
N MET A 440 -4.40 -23.86 -1.44
CA MET A 440 -4.42 -24.84 -2.52
C MET A 440 -5.40 -24.40 -3.61
N PRO A 441 -5.12 -24.71 -4.88
CA PRO A 441 -6.08 -24.53 -5.95
C PRO A 441 -7.41 -25.25 -5.63
N GLU A 442 -8.55 -24.58 -5.83
CA GLU A 442 -9.83 -25.28 -5.87
C GLU A 442 -9.77 -26.31 -7.00
N ASP A 443 -10.11 -27.56 -6.70
CA ASP A 443 -10.31 -28.56 -7.74
C ASP A 443 -11.48 -28.11 -8.63
N GLN A 444 -11.18 -27.59 -9.80
CA GLN A 444 -12.17 -27.20 -10.79
C GLN A 444 -12.84 -28.42 -11.46
N SER A 445 -12.44 -29.60 -11.07
CA SER A 445 -13.01 -30.85 -11.54
C SER A 445 -13.42 -31.73 -10.37
N SER A 446 -14.64 -31.60 -9.89
CA SER A 446 -15.32 -32.81 -9.48
C SER A 446 -15.44 -33.68 -10.76
N LEU A 447 -14.53 -34.63 -10.91
CA LEU A 447 -14.69 -35.69 -11.89
C LEU A 447 -15.99 -36.44 -11.49
N VAL A 448 -17.11 -36.05 -12.06
CA VAL A 448 -18.26 -36.93 -12.11
C VAL A 448 -17.79 -38.08 -12.97
N GLU A 449 -17.66 -39.26 -12.40
CA GLU A 449 -17.48 -40.48 -13.18
C GLU A 449 -18.74 -40.65 -14.09
N THR A 450 -18.70 -40.04 -15.25
CA THR A 450 -19.63 -40.33 -16.31
C THR A 450 -19.05 -41.48 -17.13
N LYS A 451 -19.79 -42.56 -17.26
CA LYS A 451 -19.46 -43.61 -18.21
C LYS A 451 -19.65 -43.09 -19.64
N VAL A 452 -18.68 -42.30 -20.09
CA VAL A 452 -18.64 -41.84 -21.47
C VAL A 452 -17.98 -42.93 -22.32
N ASP A 453 -18.69 -43.43 -23.28
CA ASP A 453 -18.11 -44.31 -24.32
C ASP A 453 -17.20 -43.43 -25.22
N ARG A 454 -15.89 -43.47 -24.99
CA ARG A 454 -14.91 -42.72 -25.77
C ARG A 454 -14.49 -43.42 -27.06
N THR A 455 -15.11 -44.58 -27.40
CA THR A 455 -14.90 -45.25 -28.67
C THR A 455 -15.75 -44.64 -29.78
N GLN A 456 -16.78 -43.86 -29.44
CA GLN A 456 -17.62 -43.15 -30.37
C GLN A 456 -17.49 -41.64 -30.18
N LEU A 457 -17.16 -40.94 -31.25
CA LEU A 457 -17.16 -39.47 -31.29
C LEU A 457 -18.61 -38.99 -31.41
N PRO A 458 -19.15 -38.23 -30.45
CA PRO A 458 -20.49 -37.69 -30.59
C PRO A 458 -20.47 -36.57 -31.63
N TYR A 459 -21.00 -36.84 -32.81
CA TYR A 459 -21.29 -35.78 -33.77
C TYR A 459 -22.64 -35.17 -33.43
N PRO A 460 -22.78 -33.85 -33.39
CA PRO A 460 -24.08 -33.20 -33.28
C PRO A 460 -24.91 -33.55 -34.53
N GLU A 461 -26.14 -34.00 -34.32
CA GLU A 461 -27.06 -34.32 -35.42
C GLU A 461 -27.47 -33.07 -36.19
N ASP A 462 -27.54 -31.91 -35.48
CA ASP A 462 -27.83 -30.61 -36.08
C ASP A 462 -26.88 -29.53 -35.51
N PHE A 463 -26.34 -28.70 -36.40
CA PHE A 463 -25.64 -27.48 -36.00
C PHE A 463 -26.65 -26.35 -35.90
N PRO A 464 -26.68 -25.61 -34.77
CA PRO A 464 -27.52 -24.43 -34.66
C PRO A 464 -27.15 -23.47 -35.79
N GLN A 465 -28.10 -23.10 -36.60
CA GLN A 465 -27.90 -22.05 -37.58
C GLN A 465 -27.74 -20.73 -36.83
N LEU A 466 -26.69 -20.00 -37.16
CA LEU A 466 -26.47 -18.66 -36.63
C LEU A 466 -27.52 -17.74 -37.25
N ASP A 467 -28.55 -17.42 -36.49
CA ASP A 467 -29.56 -16.44 -36.87
C ASP A 467 -29.00 -15.05 -36.59
N LEU A 468 -28.41 -14.46 -37.59
CA LEU A 468 -27.92 -13.07 -37.49
C LEU A 468 -29.12 -12.14 -37.61
N PRO A 469 -29.20 -11.08 -36.80
CA PRO A 469 -30.27 -10.11 -36.93
C PRO A 469 -30.26 -9.51 -38.34
N ASP A 470 -31.46 -9.27 -38.89
CA ASP A 470 -31.62 -8.62 -40.19
C ASP A 470 -30.89 -7.30 -40.22
N ILE A 471 -29.88 -7.20 -41.09
CA ILE A 471 -29.08 -5.99 -41.26
C ILE A 471 -29.74 -5.10 -42.30
N GLN A 472 -30.33 -4.02 -41.86
CA GLN A 472 -30.87 -2.97 -42.73
C GLN A 472 -29.78 -1.98 -43.10
N ARG A 473 -29.75 -1.56 -44.36
CA ARG A 473 -28.79 -0.57 -44.86
C ARG A 473 -29.51 0.58 -45.54
N ALA A 474 -29.06 1.79 -45.23
CA ALA A 474 -29.57 3.00 -45.89
C ALA A 474 -28.42 3.98 -46.11
N THR A 475 -28.55 4.87 -47.08
CA THR A 475 -27.61 5.96 -47.32
C THR A 475 -28.36 7.28 -47.15
N LEU A 476 -27.84 8.11 -46.26
CA LEU A 476 -28.38 9.47 -46.04
C LEU A 476 -28.06 10.40 -47.22
N SER A 477 -28.79 11.49 -47.32
CA SER A 477 -28.62 12.46 -48.40
C SER A 477 -27.21 13.09 -48.48
N ASN A 478 -26.45 13.05 -47.39
CA ASN A 478 -25.08 13.48 -47.31
C ASN A 478 -24.04 12.40 -47.66
N GLY A 479 -24.48 11.19 -48.03
CA GLY A 479 -23.63 10.08 -48.41
C GLY A 479 -23.20 9.19 -47.22
N LEU A 480 -23.68 9.43 -46.00
CA LEU A 480 -23.39 8.60 -44.85
C LEU A 480 -24.15 7.27 -44.96
N GLU A 481 -23.43 6.15 -44.93
CA GLU A 481 -24.02 4.81 -44.85
C GLU A 481 -24.48 4.52 -43.42
N VAL A 482 -25.71 4.07 -43.26
CA VAL A 482 -26.31 3.65 -42.00
C VAL A 482 -26.52 2.15 -42.06
N VAL A 483 -26.04 1.43 -41.09
CA VAL A 483 -26.24 0.00 -40.90
C VAL A 483 -26.98 -0.18 -39.58
N LEU A 484 -28.18 -0.75 -39.65
CA LEU A 484 -29.04 -1.01 -38.50
C LEU A 484 -29.19 -2.51 -38.27
N ALA A 485 -28.92 -2.97 -37.06
CA ALA A 485 -29.25 -4.31 -36.58
C ALA A 485 -30.19 -4.17 -35.39
N GLU A 486 -31.45 -4.57 -35.56
CA GLU A 486 -32.45 -4.45 -34.49
C GLU A 486 -32.35 -5.60 -33.51
N ARG A 487 -32.25 -5.26 -32.21
CA ARG A 487 -32.37 -6.21 -31.10
C ARG A 487 -33.20 -5.57 -30.00
N HIS A 488 -34.21 -6.28 -29.52
CA HIS A 488 -35.17 -5.79 -28.54
C HIS A 488 -35.07 -6.49 -27.17
N ASP A 489 -33.97 -7.23 -26.93
CA ASP A 489 -33.74 -7.98 -25.69
C ASP A 489 -33.56 -7.07 -24.48
N VAL A 490 -33.02 -5.86 -24.73
CA VAL A 490 -32.84 -4.80 -23.72
C VAL A 490 -33.20 -3.46 -24.34
N PRO A 491 -33.80 -2.51 -23.58
CA PRO A 491 -34.19 -1.20 -24.07
C PRO A 491 -32.96 -0.27 -24.22
N MET A 492 -32.05 -0.61 -25.14
CA MET A 492 -30.78 0.11 -25.36
C MET A 492 -30.52 0.31 -26.84
N ILE A 493 -30.05 1.49 -27.22
CA ILE A 493 -29.57 1.78 -28.56
C ILE A 493 -28.06 1.99 -28.48
N ASN A 494 -27.30 1.22 -29.24
CA ASN A 494 -25.86 1.40 -29.39
C ASN A 494 -25.60 2.06 -30.75
N LEU A 495 -24.92 3.21 -30.72
CA LEU A 495 -24.59 3.97 -31.92
C LEU A 495 -23.06 4.04 -32.07
N SER A 496 -22.55 3.54 -33.20
CA SER A 496 -21.14 3.59 -33.54
C SER A 496 -20.93 4.32 -34.85
N LEU A 497 -20.15 5.39 -34.83
CA LEU A 497 -19.72 6.10 -36.04
C LEU A 497 -18.31 5.63 -36.40
N GLN A 498 -18.19 4.94 -37.54
CA GLN A 498 -16.90 4.45 -38.03
C GLN A 498 -16.40 5.33 -39.18
N MET A 499 -15.18 5.83 -39.05
CA MET A 499 -14.47 6.56 -40.09
C MET A 499 -13.34 5.71 -40.66
N LYS A 500 -13.15 5.76 -41.99
CA LYS A 500 -12.10 4.98 -42.67
C LYS A 500 -10.68 5.54 -42.48
N ASN A 501 -10.51 6.50 -41.58
CA ASN A 501 -9.24 7.12 -41.24
C ASN A 501 -8.81 6.74 -39.83
N GLY A 502 -7.54 6.50 -39.64
CA GLY A 502 -6.92 6.18 -38.36
C GLY A 502 -5.44 6.52 -38.35
N HIS A 503 -4.72 6.02 -37.36
CA HIS A 503 -3.28 6.29 -37.18
C HIS A 503 -2.44 6.02 -38.46
N ALA A 504 -2.81 5.03 -39.27
CA ALA A 504 -2.12 4.73 -40.54
C ALA A 504 -2.21 5.85 -41.58
N THR A 505 -3.08 6.83 -41.40
CA THR A 505 -3.28 7.99 -42.30
C THR A 505 -2.71 9.29 -41.74
N ASP A 506 -2.09 9.25 -40.55
CA ASP A 506 -1.41 10.41 -40.01
C ASP A 506 -0.25 10.84 -40.93
N PRO A 507 -0.06 12.15 -41.22
CA PRO A 507 1.14 12.62 -41.88
C PRO A 507 2.39 12.24 -41.09
N GLY A 508 3.50 11.95 -41.78
CA GLY A 508 4.71 11.44 -41.15
C GLY A 508 5.36 12.37 -40.11
N ASP A 509 5.03 13.66 -40.16
CA ASP A 509 5.45 14.71 -39.22
C ASP A 509 4.40 15.04 -38.15
N GLN A 510 3.21 14.41 -38.20
CA GLN A 510 2.08 14.64 -37.29
C GLN A 510 1.52 13.34 -36.70
N SER A 511 2.38 12.47 -36.25
CA SER A 511 1.98 11.22 -35.55
C SER A 511 1.06 11.54 -34.38
N GLY A 512 -0.09 10.84 -34.31
CA GLY A 512 -1.10 11.05 -33.28
C GLY A 512 -2.24 12.00 -33.67
N LEU A 513 -2.19 12.58 -34.86
CA LEU A 513 -3.23 13.54 -35.34
C LEU A 513 -4.63 12.90 -35.34
N ALA A 514 -4.76 11.65 -35.77
CA ALA A 514 -6.05 10.94 -35.76
C ALA A 514 -6.58 10.78 -34.33
N SER A 515 -5.73 10.35 -33.40
CA SER A 515 -6.11 10.17 -31.98
C SER A 515 -6.48 11.51 -31.33
N PHE A 516 -5.69 12.55 -31.57
CA PHE A 516 -5.97 13.89 -31.07
C PHE A 516 -7.29 14.44 -31.63
N SER A 517 -7.51 14.25 -32.94
CA SER A 517 -8.76 14.68 -33.58
C SER A 517 -10.00 13.97 -33.01
N MET A 518 -9.86 12.69 -32.68
CA MET A 518 -10.95 11.93 -32.04
C MET A 518 -11.24 12.45 -30.62
N SER A 519 -10.21 12.76 -29.84
CA SER A 519 -10.39 13.36 -28.51
C SER A 519 -11.10 14.71 -28.57
N MET A 520 -10.79 15.53 -29.59
CA MET A 520 -11.43 16.84 -29.80
C MET A 520 -12.93 16.77 -30.14
N LEU A 521 -13.45 15.62 -30.55
CA LEU A 521 -14.88 15.47 -30.87
C LEU A 521 -15.80 15.63 -29.66
N THR A 522 -15.29 15.44 -28.45
CA THR A 522 -16.03 15.62 -27.20
C THR A 522 -15.89 17.02 -26.61
N GLU A 523 -15.02 17.87 -27.17
CA GLU A 523 -14.75 19.21 -26.65
C GLU A 523 -15.76 20.27 -27.11
N GLY A 524 -16.74 19.88 -27.92
CA GLY A 524 -17.85 20.73 -28.32
C GLY A 524 -18.10 20.79 -29.83
N THR A 525 -19.15 21.48 -30.19
CA THR A 525 -19.57 21.76 -31.57
C THR A 525 -19.85 23.25 -31.74
N LYS A 526 -20.15 23.69 -32.97
CA LYS A 526 -20.64 25.07 -33.20
C LYS A 526 -21.90 25.41 -32.39
N LYS A 527 -22.66 24.42 -31.95
CA LYS A 527 -23.97 24.59 -31.29
C LYS A 527 -23.95 24.27 -29.79
N TYR A 528 -23.07 23.37 -29.37
CA TYR A 528 -22.96 22.89 -28.00
C TYR A 528 -21.51 23.01 -27.56
N ASP A 529 -21.29 23.56 -26.38
CA ASP A 529 -20.01 23.46 -25.65
C ASP A 529 -19.77 22.07 -25.11
N ALA A 530 -18.60 21.80 -24.56
CA ALA A 530 -18.20 20.51 -24.04
C ALA A 530 -19.12 20.02 -22.89
N LEU A 531 -19.72 20.93 -22.13
CA LEU A 531 -20.61 20.61 -21.02
C LEU A 531 -22.04 20.28 -21.47
N LYS A 532 -22.41 20.68 -22.69
CA LYS A 532 -23.74 20.43 -23.28
C LYS A 532 -23.73 19.29 -24.29
N LEU A 533 -22.57 18.84 -24.71
CA LEU A 533 -22.40 17.76 -25.66
C LEU A 533 -22.52 16.41 -24.94
#